data_6421a0963ef6c07427b633a942f394aa
#
_entry.id   6421a0963ef6c07427b633a942f394aa
#
_cell.length_a   1.000
_cell.length_b   1.000
_cell.length_c   1.000
_cell.angle_alpha   90.00
_cell.angle_beta   90.00
_cell.angle_gamma   90.00
#
_symmetry.space_group_name_H-M   'P 1'
#
loop_
_entity.id
_entity.type
_entity.pdbx_description
1 polymer ?
#
loop_
_entity_poly.entity_id
_entity_poly.type
_entity_poly.pdbx_seq_one_letter_code
_entity_poly.pdbx_strand_id
1 'polypeptide(L)'
;PTLVTRRVLVMERLAGFNFDDVDSMRDAGVDTHEVVRTGMIGFMEGAIIEGIFHGDLHGGNLFVLPDGKVALLDFGITGRMDERQRRAFLRLMLGATVNDVHMQIAALCELGALPLDTDIDAVIADLGLGAPTIDPTTADPDEMIQEVQKIVKMLLGYGARMPKELMLYVKNLVFLDGAIARLAPDLDIFAEITQISMYFVQNHGEKLFAEAGFDASAFEIDLTGVKDSIGLDRSTDRFTYRDLQERRELIKTRFEKRGVN
;
A
#
# COMPACT_ATOMS: atom_id res chain seq x y z
N PRO A 1 30.65 1.32 2.43
CA PRO A 1 31.58 0.49 3.22
C PRO A 1 32.99 0.56 2.65
N THR A 2 33.98 0.72 3.54
CA THR A 2 35.39 0.84 3.15
C THR A 2 36.07 -0.53 2.91
N LEU A 3 35.49 -1.60 3.45
CA LEU A 3 36.03 -2.96 3.34
C LEU A 3 35.10 -3.82 2.47
N VAL A 4 35.22 -3.67 1.15
CA VAL A 4 34.42 -4.39 0.15
C VAL A 4 35.34 -4.96 -0.93
N THR A 5 35.08 -6.22 -1.30
CA THR A 5 35.70 -6.88 -2.46
C THR A 5 34.59 -7.48 -3.33
N ARG A 6 34.95 -8.05 -4.49
CA ARG A 6 33.99 -8.76 -5.35
C ARG A 6 33.31 -9.96 -4.67
N ARG A 7 33.85 -10.45 -3.54
CA ARG A 7 33.38 -11.68 -2.86
C ARG A 7 33.09 -11.49 -1.38
N VAL A 8 33.45 -10.33 -0.79
CA VAL A 8 33.31 -10.08 0.64
C VAL A 8 32.77 -8.69 0.85
N LEU A 9 31.69 -8.60 1.59
CA LEU A 9 31.10 -7.38 2.10
C LEU A 9 31.28 -7.37 3.62
N VAL A 10 31.96 -6.36 4.15
CA VAL A 10 32.04 -6.12 5.59
C VAL A 10 31.09 -4.97 5.93
N MET A 11 30.15 -5.25 6.81
CA MET A 11 29.17 -4.26 7.25
C MET A 11 29.15 -4.17 8.77
N GLU A 12 28.56 -3.09 9.29
CA GLU A 12 28.28 -2.96 10.70
C GLU A 12 27.39 -4.10 11.20
N ARG A 13 27.69 -4.61 12.39
CA ARG A 13 26.78 -5.53 13.07
C ARG A 13 25.74 -4.74 13.82
N LEU A 14 24.51 -4.78 13.35
CA LEU A 14 23.39 -4.16 14.04
C LEU A 14 22.99 -4.95 15.29
N ALA A 15 22.66 -4.26 16.36
CA ALA A 15 22.06 -4.83 17.57
C ALA A 15 20.66 -4.24 17.74
N GLY A 16 19.67 -5.10 17.95
CA GLY A 16 18.26 -4.73 18.05
C GLY A 16 17.35 -5.94 17.97
N PHE A 17 16.15 -5.74 17.47
CA PHE A 17 15.07 -6.71 17.48
C PHE A 17 14.74 -7.16 16.06
N ASN A 18 14.41 -8.43 15.88
CA ASN A 18 13.73 -8.87 14.67
C ASN A 18 12.36 -8.16 14.58
N PHE A 19 11.91 -7.87 13.38
CA PHE A 19 10.68 -7.10 13.18
C PHE A 19 9.41 -7.80 13.72
N ASP A 20 9.45 -9.09 13.94
CA ASP A 20 8.37 -9.89 14.51
C ASP A 20 8.48 -10.13 16.03
N ASP A 21 9.56 -9.66 16.66
CA ASP A 21 9.77 -9.76 18.12
C ASP A 21 9.13 -8.57 18.85
N VAL A 22 7.80 -8.50 18.76
CA VAL A 22 6.99 -7.38 19.26
C VAL A 22 7.11 -7.21 20.78
N ASP A 23 7.14 -8.34 21.51
CA ASP A 23 7.16 -8.32 22.98
C ASP A 23 8.49 -7.74 23.48
N SER A 24 9.63 -8.21 22.94
CA SER A 24 10.93 -7.65 23.28
C SER A 24 11.07 -6.16 22.95
N MET A 25 10.48 -5.71 21.82
CA MET A 25 10.45 -4.28 21.48
C MET A 25 9.67 -3.46 22.52
N ARG A 26 8.48 -3.91 22.91
CA ARG A 26 7.63 -3.24 23.90
C ARG A 26 8.28 -3.22 25.28
N ASP A 27 8.87 -4.33 25.70
CA ASP A 27 9.60 -4.43 26.98
C ASP A 27 10.79 -3.47 27.01
N ALA A 28 11.44 -3.22 25.87
CA ALA A 28 12.51 -2.26 25.72
C ALA A 28 12.03 -0.79 25.55
N GLY A 29 10.71 -0.56 25.54
CA GLY A 29 10.13 0.79 25.39
C GLY A 29 10.14 1.33 23.96
N VAL A 30 10.31 0.47 22.96
CA VAL A 30 10.23 0.88 21.54
C VAL A 30 8.77 1.15 21.17
N ASP A 31 8.51 2.31 20.58
CA ASP A 31 7.18 2.66 20.05
C ASP A 31 6.92 1.90 18.73
N THR A 32 6.12 0.84 18.82
CA THR A 32 5.80 -0.01 17.66
C THR A 32 4.91 0.67 16.62
N HIS A 33 4.14 1.70 16.98
CA HIS A 33 3.39 2.53 16.03
C HIS A 33 4.34 3.36 15.18
N GLU A 34 5.34 3.99 15.83
CA GLU A 34 6.36 4.77 15.13
C GLU A 34 7.23 3.89 14.22
N VAL A 35 7.53 2.66 14.64
CA VAL A 35 8.22 1.65 13.81
C VAL A 35 7.43 1.36 12.54
N VAL A 36 6.12 1.13 12.64
CA VAL A 36 5.24 0.92 11.48
C VAL A 36 5.24 2.14 10.56
N ARG A 37 5.03 3.31 11.11
CA ARG A 37 5.00 4.58 10.36
C ARG A 37 6.30 4.82 9.61
N THR A 38 7.43 4.71 10.30
CA THR A 38 8.77 4.87 9.73
C THR A 38 9.01 3.87 8.61
N GLY A 39 8.63 2.61 8.82
CA GLY A 39 8.74 1.56 7.81
C GLY A 39 7.89 1.84 6.56
N MET A 40 6.67 2.29 6.75
CA MET A 40 5.78 2.66 5.63
C MET A 40 6.29 3.89 4.87
N ILE A 41 6.68 4.95 5.57
CA ILE A 41 7.24 6.16 4.95
C ILE A 41 8.48 5.80 4.15
N GLY A 42 9.45 5.11 4.73
CA GLY A 42 10.70 4.76 4.05
C GLY A 42 10.47 3.86 2.84
N PHE A 43 9.52 2.93 2.90
CA PHE A 43 9.14 2.10 1.75
C PHE A 43 8.49 2.94 0.63
N MET A 44 7.59 3.85 0.98
CA MET A 44 6.94 4.73 0.02
C MET A 44 7.92 5.77 -0.57
N GLU A 45 8.79 6.37 0.24
CA GLU A 45 9.84 7.29 -0.25
C GLU A 45 10.76 6.61 -1.26
N GLY A 46 11.23 5.39 -0.96
CA GLY A 46 12.02 4.62 -1.90
C GLY A 46 11.34 4.44 -3.24
N ALA A 47 10.04 4.15 -3.25
CA ALA A 47 9.29 3.97 -4.49
C ALA A 47 8.97 5.29 -5.20
N ILE A 48 8.44 6.29 -4.46
CA ILE A 48 7.87 7.51 -5.05
C ILE A 48 8.96 8.56 -5.35
N ILE A 49 9.94 8.70 -4.46
CA ILE A 49 10.97 9.74 -4.57
C ILE A 49 12.19 9.24 -5.33
N GLU A 50 12.69 8.04 -4.94
CA GLU A 50 13.94 7.49 -5.48
C GLU A 50 13.73 6.53 -6.66
N GLY A 51 12.52 5.99 -6.84
CA GLY A 51 12.22 4.96 -7.83
C GLY A 51 12.90 3.62 -7.55
N ILE A 52 13.40 3.42 -6.34
CA ILE A 52 14.07 2.20 -5.91
C ILE A 52 13.51 1.77 -4.56
N PHE A 53 13.04 0.54 -4.47
CA PHE A 53 12.50 0.01 -3.22
C PHE A 53 12.90 -1.45 -3.01
N HIS A 54 12.88 -1.88 -1.76
CA HIS A 54 13.11 -3.28 -1.41
C HIS A 54 12.03 -4.17 -2.04
N GLY A 55 12.42 -5.19 -2.79
CA GLY A 55 11.48 -6.04 -3.54
C GLY A 55 11.11 -7.33 -2.80
N ASP A 56 11.64 -7.56 -1.60
CA ASP A 56 11.43 -8.79 -0.83
C ASP A 56 11.40 -8.53 0.68
N LEU A 57 10.46 -7.68 1.12
CA LEU A 57 10.26 -7.43 2.55
C LEU A 57 9.71 -8.69 3.22
N HIS A 58 10.37 -9.09 4.29
CA HIS A 58 9.93 -10.11 5.24
C HIS A 58 10.61 -9.91 6.59
N GLY A 59 10.15 -10.59 7.64
CA GLY A 59 10.65 -10.40 9.01
C GLY A 59 12.17 -10.61 9.17
N GLY A 60 12.80 -11.41 8.32
CA GLY A 60 14.24 -11.63 8.32
C GLY A 60 15.07 -10.51 7.67
N ASN A 61 14.44 -9.63 6.88
CA ASN A 61 15.09 -8.50 6.19
C ASN A 61 14.83 -7.16 6.87
N LEU A 62 14.01 -7.15 7.91
CA LEU A 62 13.68 -5.97 8.71
C LEU A 62 14.22 -6.14 10.13
N PHE A 63 14.92 -5.12 10.60
CA PHE A 63 15.50 -5.10 11.92
C PHE A 63 15.19 -3.76 12.60
N VAL A 64 14.78 -3.79 13.85
CA VAL A 64 14.42 -2.58 14.62
C VAL A 64 15.50 -2.31 15.65
N LEU A 65 16.11 -1.13 15.57
CA LEU A 65 17.15 -0.70 16.51
C LEU A 65 16.51 -0.23 17.84
N PRO A 66 17.26 -0.23 18.95
CA PRO A 66 16.72 0.21 20.25
C PRO A 66 16.21 1.66 20.27
N ASP A 67 16.66 2.50 19.34
CA ASP A 67 16.20 3.88 19.16
C ASP A 67 14.97 4.01 18.24
N GLY A 68 14.36 2.88 17.86
CA GLY A 68 13.18 2.82 17.00
C GLY A 68 13.45 2.90 15.50
N LYS A 69 14.70 3.10 15.08
CA LYS A 69 15.03 3.09 13.65
C LYS A 69 14.83 1.72 13.03
N VAL A 70 14.37 1.73 11.79
CA VAL A 70 14.19 0.51 10.98
C VAL A 70 15.39 0.35 10.06
N ALA A 71 16.05 -0.81 10.13
CA ALA A 71 17.11 -1.19 9.21
C ALA A 71 16.61 -2.23 8.21
N LEU A 72 16.96 -2.03 6.94
CA LEU A 72 16.69 -2.97 5.84
C LEU A 72 17.94 -3.76 5.52
N LEU A 73 17.79 -5.07 5.44
CA LEU A 73 18.86 -6.02 5.12
C LEU A 73 18.52 -6.75 3.83
N ASP A 74 19.54 -7.34 3.19
CA ASP A 74 19.41 -8.20 2.00
C ASP A 74 18.66 -7.57 0.82
N PHE A 75 19.31 -6.64 0.13
CA PHE A 75 18.81 -6.02 -1.11
C PHE A 75 19.02 -6.92 -2.36
N GLY A 76 18.95 -8.25 -2.22
CA GLY A 76 19.07 -9.21 -3.34
C GLY A 76 17.97 -9.04 -4.39
N ILE A 77 16.78 -8.62 -3.98
CA ILE A 77 15.68 -8.25 -4.88
C ILE A 77 15.32 -6.78 -4.64
N THR A 78 15.41 -5.97 -5.69
CA THR A 78 14.99 -4.56 -5.65
C THR A 78 14.01 -4.28 -6.78
N GLY A 79 12.93 -3.55 -6.46
CA GLY A 79 12.09 -2.88 -7.46
C GLY A 79 12.83 -1.63 -7.95
N ARG A 80 12.83 -1.43 -9.27
CA ARG A 80 13.42 -0.25 -9.91
C ARG A 80 12.46 0.28 -10.95
N MET A 81 12.02 1.49 -10.75
CA MET A 81 11.19 2.23 -11.69
C MET A 81 12.04 3.26 -12.40
N ASP A 82 11.93 3.34 -13.71
CA ASP A 82 12.47 4.47 -14.45
C ASP A 82 11.66 5.76 -14.12
N GLU A 83 12.13 6.89 -14.63
CA GLU A 83 11.50 8.19 -14.31
C GLU A 83 10.04 8.26 -14.77
N ARG A 84 9.70 7.63 -15.90
CA ARG A 84 8.33 7.58 -16.41
C ARG A 84 7.44 6.73 -15.50
N GLN A 85 7.91 5.53 -15.14
CA GLN A 85 7.21 4.62 -14.25
C GLN A 85 7.04 5.23 -12.85
N ARG A 86 8.08 5.87 -12.32
CA ARG A 86 8.04 6.55 -11.03
C ARG A 86 6.98 7.66 -10.99
N ARG A 87 6.93 8.50 -12.04
CA ARG A 87 5.90 9.55 -12.15
C ARG A 87 4.48 8.97 -12.30
N ALA A 88 4.33 7.91 -13.08
CA ALA A 88 3.04 7.22 -13.18
C ALA A 88 2.62 6.60 -11.84
N PHE A 89 3.57 5.99 -11.11
CA PHE A 89 3.32 5.45 -9.78
C PHE A 89 2.95 6.55 -8.77
N LEU A 90 3.62 7.70 -8.82
CA LEU A 90 3.26 8.87 -8.02
C LEU A 90 1.82 9.32 -8.31
N ARG A 91 1.42 9.41 -9.60
CA ARG A 91 0.03 9.75 -9.96
C ARG A 91 -0.99 8.71 -9.47
N LEU A 92 -0.62 7.43 -9.49
CA LEU A 92 -1.46 6.37 -8.93
C LEU A 92 -1.71 6.61 -7.43
N MET A 93 -0.66 6.89 -6.67
CA MET A 93 -0.75 7.14 -5.22
C MET A 93 -1.49 8.44 -4.91
N LEU A 94 -1.19 9.52 -5.63
CA LEU A 94 -1.88 10.80 -5.47
C LEU A 94 -3.37 10.67 -5.80
N GLY A 95 -3.71 10.04 -6.92
CA GLY A 95 -5.09 9.77 -7.31
C GLY A 95 -5.85 8.95 -6.27
N ALA A 96 -5.18 8.01 -5.60
CA ALA A 96 -5.78 7.28 -4.48
C ALA A 96 -6.03 8.17 -3.26
N THR A 97 -5.11 9.12 -2.97
CA THR A 97 -5.22 10.02 -1.82
C THR A 97 -6.34 11.06 -1.98
N VAL A 98 -6.53 11.56 -3.23
CA VAL A 98 -7.59 12.54 -3.56
C VAL A 98 -8.85 11.88 -4.14
N ASN A 99 -8.92 10.55 -4.14
CA ASN A 99 -10.01 9.74 -4.68
C ASN A 99 -10.35 10.05 -6.16
N ASP A 100 -9.33 10.36 -6.96
CA ASP A 100 -9.46 10.57 -8.41
C ASP A 100 -9.26 9.26 -9.18
N VAL A 101 -10.37 8.59 -9.46
CA VAL A 101 -10.37 7.28 -10.15
C VAL A 101 -9.83 7.40 -11.58
N HIS A 102 -10.12 8.51 -12.29
CA HIS A 102 -9.62 8.72 -13.64
C HIS A 102 -8.09 8.81 -13.66
N MET A 103 -7.49 9.57 -12.72
CA MET A 103 -6.04 9.65 -12.54
C MET A 103 -5.44 8.27 -12.22
N GLN A 104 -6.09 7.47 -11.39
CA GLN A 104 -5.62 6.12 -11.03
C GLN A 104 -5.58 5.20 -12.26
N ILE A 105 -6.66 5.14 -13.06
CA ILE A 105 -6.70 4.29 -14.26
C ILE A 105 -5.71 4.78 -15.32
N ALA A 106 -5.59 6.10 -15.54
CA ALA A 106 -4.59 6.67 -16.43
C ALA A 106 -3.16 6.27 -16.02
N ALA A 107 -2.86 6.34 -14.73
CA ALA A 107 -1.57 5.93 -14.18
C ALA A 107 -1.31 4.42 -14.37
N LEU A 108 -2.32 3.56 -14.22
CA LEU A 108 -2.21 2.13 -14.50
C LEU A 108 -1.91 1.83 -15.98
N CYS A 109 -2.48 2.62 -16.91
CA CYS A 109 -2.11 2.52 -18.33
C CYS A 109 -0.64 2.91 -18.54
N GLU A 110 -0.17 4.00 -17.94
CA GLU A 110 1.22 4.45 -18.06
C GLU A 110 2.23 3.48 -17.43
N LEU A 111 1.84 2.79 -16.34
CA LEU A 111 2.62 1.72 -15.72
C LEU A 111 2.64 0.44 -16.56
N GLY A 112 1.77 0.34 -17.56
CA GLY A 112 1.62 -0.84 -18.40
C GLY A 112 0.77 -1.95 -17.78
N ALA A 113 -0.01 -1.65 -16.76
CA ALA A 113 -0.99 -2.56 -16.19
C ALA A 113 -2.24 -2.70 -17.09
N LEU A 114 -2.54 -1.67 -17.86
CA LEU A 114 -3.52 -1.65 -18.95
C LEU A 114 -2.83 -1.16 -20.23
N PRO A 115 -3.37 -1.48 -21.44
CA PRO A 115 -2.89 -0.89 -22.70
C PRO A 115 -2.96 0.64 -22.67
N LEU A 116 -2.01 1.31 -23.33
CA LEU A 116 -1.97 2.78 -23.36
C LEU A 116 -3.14 3.43 -24.11
N ASP A 117 -3.78 2.69 -25.00
CA ASP A 117 -4.95 3.10 -25.80
C ASP A 117 -6.28 2.69 -25.13
N THR A 118 -6.26 2.27 -23.87
CA THR A 118 -7.47 1.92 -23.13
C THR A 118 -8.40 3.12 -22.98
N ASP A 119 -9.67 2.93 -23.28
CA ASP A 119 -10.72 3.91 -22.98
C ASP A 119 -10.99 3.94 -21.47
N ILE A 120 -10.47 4.96 -20.80
CA ILE A 120 -10.51 5.10 -19.34
C ILE A 120 -11.95 5.25 -18.85
N ASP A 121 -12.77 6.04 -19.55
CA ASP A 121 -14.17 6.27 -19.15
C ASP A 121 -14.98 4.97 -19.28
N ALA A 122 -14.73 4.18 -20.32
CA ALA A 122 -15.35 2.87 -20.47
C ALA A 122 -14.94 1.92 -19.33
N VAL A 123 -13.66 1.88 -18.93
CA VAL A 123 -13.20 1.06 -17.80
C VAL A 123 -13.88 1.49 -16.49
N ILE A 124 -13.96 2.78 -16.22
CA ILE A 124 -14.61 3.31 -15.01
C ILE A 124 -16.09 2.93 -14.98
N ALA A 125 -16.80 3.08 -16.10
CA ALA A 125 -18.21 2.75 -16.23
C ALA A 125 -18.46 1.25 -16.07
N ASP A 126 -17.72 0.41 -16.79
CA ASP A 126 -17.89 -1.05 -16.81
C ASP A 126 -17.57 -1.69 -15.46
N LEU A 127 -16.53 -1.19 -14.77
CA LEU A 127 -16.14 -1.66 -13.43
C LEU A 127 -16.96 -1.02 -12.31
N GLY A 128 -17.81 -0.03 -12.61
CA GLY A 128 -18.59 0.70 -11.61
C GLY A 128 -17.74 1.44 -10.59
N LEU A 129 -16.53 1.88 -10.99
CA LEU A 129 -15.60 2.57 -10.09
C LEU A 129 -16.15 3.93 -9.70
N GLY A 130 -16.08 4.28 -8.41
CA GLY A 130 -16.65 5.51 -7.86
C GLY A 130 -18.12 5.39 -7.46
N ALA A 131 -18.80 4.27 -7.75
CA ALA A 131 -20.10 3.96 -7.17
C ALA A 131 -19.95 3.43 -5.73
N PRO A 132 -20.97 3.58 -4.87
CA PRO A 132 -20.95 2.98 -3.53
C PRO A 132 -20.73 1.47 -3.64
N THR A 133 -19.72 0.95 -2.94
CA THR A 133 -19.42 -0.47 -2.93
C THR A 133 -20.41 -1.23 -2.05
N ILE A 134 -20.71 -2.46 -2.43
CA ILE A 134 -21.50 -3.38 -1.62
C ILE A 134 -20.73 -3.67 -0.33
N ASP A 135 -21.37 -3.53 0.84
CA ASP A 135 -20.72 -3.90 2.11
C ASP A 135 -20.43 -5.42 2.13
N PRO A 136 -19.18 -5.83 2.11
CA PRO A 136 -18.81 -7.24 2.03
C PRO A 136 -19.16 -8.03 3.29
N THR A 137 -19.47 -7.35 4.40
CA THR A 137 -19.88 -8.01 5.65
C THR A 137 -21.36 -8.42 5.64
N THR A 138 -22.17 -7.80 4.80
CA THR A 138 -23.61 -8.03 4.69
C THR A 138 -24.03 -8.67 3.37
N ALA A 139 -23.27 -8.46 2.30
CA ALA A 139 -23.53 -8.97 0.95
C ALA A 139 -23.62 -10.51 0.89
N ASP A 140 -24.39 -11.04 -0.05
CA ASP A 140 -24.41 -12.48 -0.30
C ASP A 140 -23.05 -12.95 -0.87
N PRO A 141 -22.42 -13.99 -0.28
CA PRO A 141 -21.12 -14.48 -0.75
C PRO A 141 -21.13 -14.93 -2.23
N ASP A 142 -22.23 -15.52 -2.72
CA ASP A 142 -22.29 -15.97 -4.11
C ASP A 142 -22.37 -14.79 -5.09
N GLU A 143 -23.11 -13.71 -4.70
CA GLU A 143 -23.14 -12.47 -5.47
C GLU A 143 -21.77 -11.81 -5.50
N MET A 144 -21.05 -11.80 -4.36
CA MET A 144 -19.69 -11.26 -4.30
C MET A 144 -18.72 -12.04 -5.20
N ILE A 145 -18.78 -13.38 -5.20
CA ILE A 145 -17.93 -14.21 -6.07
C ILE A 145 -18.23 -13.89 -7.54
N GLN A 146 -19.50 -13.80 -7.91
CA GLN A 146 -19.88 -13.45 -9.28
C GLN A 146 -19.38 -12.06 -9.69
N GLU A 147 -19.48 -11.06 -8.80
CA GLU A 147 -19.00 -9.72 -9.08
C GLU A 147 -17.47 -9.69 -9.22
N VAL A 148 -16.71 -10.37 -8.34
CA VAL A 148 -15.25 -10.49 -8.48
C VAL A 148 -14.88 -11.18 -9.78
N GLN A 149 -15.55 -12.28 -10.16
CA GLN A 149 -15.30 -12.98 -11.43
C GLN A 149 -15.61 -12.09 -12.63
N LYS A 150 -16.66 -11.30 -12.57
CA LYS A 150 -17.03 -10.32 -13.60
C LYS A 150 -15.95 -9.26 -13.74
N ILE A 151 -15.48 -8.67 -12.62
CA ILE A 151 -14.40 -7.67 -12.61
C ILE A 151 -13.12 -8.26 -13.22
N VAL A 152 -12.69 -9.45 -12.78
CA VAL A 152 -11.49 -10.12 -13.33
C VAL A 152 -11.64 -10.36 -14.82
N LYS A 153 -12.79 -10.87 -15.27
CA LYS A 153 -13.06 -11.12 -16.70
C LYS A 153 -13.03 -9.83 -17.52
N MET A 154 -13.59 -8.73 -17.00
CA MET A 154 -13.56 -7.42 -17.66
C MET A 154 -12.14 -6.89 -17.76
N LEU A 155 -11.37 -6.91 -16.66
CA LEU A 155 -9.97 -6.48 -16.66
C LEU A 155 -9.13 -7.28 -17.68
N LEU A 156 -9.30 -8.61 -17.74
CA LEU A 156 -8.65 -9.45 -18.76
C LEU A 156 -9.11 -9.08 -20.17
N GLY A 157 -10.39 -8.74 -20.36
CA GLY A 157 -10.94 -8.23 -21.62
C GLY A 157 -10.29 -6.93 -22.09
N TYR A 158 -9.93 -6.05 -21.16
CA TYR A 158 -9.14 -4.85 -21.41
C TYR A 158 -7.64 -5.12 -21.61
N GLY A 159 -7.18 -6.37 -21.49
CA GLY A 159 -5.77 -6.73 -21.63
C GLY A 159 -4.93 -6.41 -20.40
N ALA A 160 -5.55 -6.36 -19.21
CA ALA A 160 -4.86 -6.11 -17.96
C ALA A 160 -3.75 -7.14 -17.68
N ARG A 161 -2.63 -6.66 -17.18
CA ARG A 161 -1.48 -7.47 -16.73
C ARG A 161 -0.84 -6.82 -15.52
N MET A 162 -0.01 -7.60 -14.81
CA MET A 162 0.69 -7.09 -13.64
C MET A 162 2.16 -6.82 -13.99
N PRO A 163 2.60 -5.56 -14.13
CA PRO A 163 4.00 -5.22 -14.28
C PRO A 163 4.82 -5.72 -13.09
N LYS A 164 6.09 -6.09 -13.35
CA LYS A 164 6.97 -6.66 -12.33
C LYS A 164 7.10 -5.74 -11.11
N GLU A 165 7.33 -4.47 -11.34
CA GLU A 165 7.54 -3.47 -10.28
C GLU A 165 6.28 -3.31 -9.41
N LEU A 166 5.11 -3.26 -10.05
CA LEU A 166 3.84 -3.19 -9.33
C LEU A 166 3.57 -4.48 -8.52
N MET A 167 3.90 -5.64 -9.08
CA MET A 167 3.78 -6.92 -8.37
C MET A 167 4.70 -6.97 -7.14
N LEU A 168 5.95 -6.52 -7.26
CA LEU A 168 6.89 -6.46 -6.13
C LEU A 168 6.40 -5.49 -5.06
N TYR A 169 5.85 -4.34 -5.47
CA TYR A 169 5.31 -3.36 -4.54
C TYR A 169 4.10 -3.93 -3.77
N VAL A 170 3.14 -4.53 -4.47
CA VAL A 170 1.95 -5.16 -3.85
C VAL A 170 2.36 -6.29 -2.91
N LYS A 171 3.34 -7.14 -3.28
CA LYS A 171 3.88 -8.17 -2.39
C LYS A 171 4.35 -7.59 -1.05
N ASN A 172 5.08 -6.49 -1.10
CA ASN A 172 5.58 -5.82 0.10
C ASN A 172 4.45 -5.18 0.92
N LEU A 173 3.41 -4.62 0.27
CA LEU A 173 2.23 -4.13 0.98
C LEU A 173 1.53 -5.25 1.76
N VAL A 174 1.41 -6.45 1.18
CA VAL A 174 0.83 -7.61 1.89
C VAL A 174 1.66 -8.00 3.12
N PHE A 175 2.99 -7.93 3.02
CA PHE A 175 3.85 -8.15 4.19
C PHE A 175 3.65 -7.05 5.25
N LEU A 176 3.63 -5.77 4.86
CA LEU A 176 3.42 -4.64 5.76
C LEU A 176 2.04 -4.71 6.44
N ASP A 177 1.01 -5.12 5.71
CA ASP A 177 -0.33 -5.39 6.26
C ASP A 177 -0.27 -6.40 7.43
N GLY A 178 0.38 -7.54 7.23
CA GLY A 178 0.59 -8.52 8.31
C GLY A 178 1.47 -8.01 9.47
N ALA A 179 2.39 -7.09 9.19
CA ALA A 179 3.24 -6.46 10.19
C ALA A 179 2.45 -5.50 11.07
N ILE A 180 1.60 -4.65 10.49
CA ILE A 180 0.73 -3.70 11.21
C ILE A 180 -0.18 -4.47 12.18
N ALA A 181 -0.75 -5.59 11.74
CA ALA A 181 -1.61 -6.44 12.55
C ALA A 181 -0.96 -6.87 13.89
N ARG A 182 0.35 -7.04 13.89
CA ARG A 182 1.11 -7.49 15.06
C ARG A 182 1.70 -6.35 15.87
N LEU A 183 2.30 -5.38 15.20
CA LEU A 183 3.01 -4.27 15.83
C LEU A 183 2.06 -3.21 16.40
N ALA A 184 1.01 -2.87 15.65
CA ALA A 184 0.13 -1.75 15.94
C ALA A 184 -1.36 -2.08 15.63
N PRO A 185 -1.96 -3.10 16.27
CA PRO A 185 -3.33 -3.51 15.97
C PRO A 185 -4.39 -2.43 16.29
N ASP A 186 -4.07 -1.50 17.17
CA ASP A 186 -4.91 -0.38 17.60
C ASP A 186 -4.62 0.92 16.83
N LEU A 187 -3.75 0.88 15.82
CA LEU A 187 -3.45 1.99 14.93
C LEU A 187 -4.72 2.46 14.20
N ASP A 188 -5.00 3.76 14.28
CA ASP A 188 -6.09 4.38 13.55
C ASP A 188 -5.68 4.60 12.08
N ILE A 189 -6.31 3.85 11.19
CA ILE A 189 -5.97 3.81 9.76
C ILE A 189 -6.16 5.19 9.12
N PHE A 190 -7.24 5.91 9.46
CA PHE A 190 -7.52 7.21 8.86
C PHE A 190 -6.53 8.29 9.33
N ALA A 191 -6.23 8.28 10.62
CA ALA A 191 -5.23 9.18 11.17
C ALA A 191 -3.84 8.90 10.56
N GLU A 192 -3.50 7.62 10.36
CA GLU A 192 -2.19 7.24 9.82
C GLU A 192 -2.05 7.60 8.34
N ILE A 193 -3.08 7.35 7.51
CA ILE A 193 -3.10 7.79 6.11
C ILE A 193 -2.90 9.32 6.04
N THR A 194 -3.60 10.05 6.89
CA THR A 194 -3.49 11.51 6.95
C THR A 194 -2.08 11.95 7.34
N GLN A 195 -1.49 11.35 8.38
CA GLN A 195 -0.14 11.70 8.84
C GLN A 195 0.93 11.40 7.80
N ILE A 196 0.87 10.23 7.14
CA ILE A 196 1.81 9.86 6.08
C ILE A 196 1.64 10.80 4.88
N SER A 197 0.42 11.09 4.46
CA SER A 197 0.16 12.02 3.35
C SER A 197 0.71 13.42 3.65
N MET A 198 0.48 13.93 4.87
CA MET A 198 1.01 15.22 5.31
C MET A 198 2.55 15.24 5.38
N TYR A 199 3.17 14.13 5.80
CA TYR A 199 4.63 13.99 5.75
C TYR A 199 5.16 14.20 4.33
N PHE A 200 4.55 13.54 3.33
CA PHE A 200 4.97 13.69 1.93
C PHE A 200 4.73 15.10 1.39
N VAL A 201 3.62 15.73 1.74
CA VAL A 201 3.35 17.12 1.35
C VAL A 201 4.37 18.07 1.95
N GLN A 202 4.69 17.93 3.23
CA GLN A 202 5.62 18.83 3.93
C GLN A 202 7.07 18.67 3.45
N ASN A 203 7.51 17.44 3.18
CA ASN A 203 8.92 17.18 2.85
C ASN A 203 9.21 17.15 1.36
N HIS A 204 8.21 16.84 0.53
CA HIS A 204 8.40 16.60 -0.91
C HIS A 204 7.34 17.27 -1.79
N GLY A 205 6.36 17.99 -1.21
CA GLY A 205 5.15 18.46 -1.90
C GLY A 205 5.41 19.24 -3.18
N GLU A 206 6.32 20.22 -3.15
CA GLU A 206 6.65 21.03 -4.33
C GLU A 206 7.08 20.16 -5.52
N LYS A 207 8.01 19.23 -5.28
CA LYS A 207 8.50 18.30 -6.30
C LYS A 207 7.40 17.35 -6.77
N LEU A 208 6.65 16.76 -5.83
CA LEU A 208 5.65 15.74 -6.13
C LEU A 208 4.50 16.30 -6.95
N PHE A 209 3.97 17.47 -6.58
CA PHE A 209 2.87 18.11 -7.31
C PHE A 209 3.31 18.56 -8.71
N ALA A 210 4.52 19.11 -8.84
CA ALA A 210 5.07 19.49 -10.13
C ALA A 210 5.25 18.27 -11.06
N GLU A 211 5.80 17.16 -10.54
CA GLU A 211 6.02 15.93 -11.31
C GLU A 211 4.70 15.19 -11.67
N ALA A 212 3.70 15.26 -10.79
CA ALA A 212 2.38 14.69 -11.05
C ALA A 212 1.55 15.55 -12.03
N GLY A 213 1.92 16.81 -12.24
CA GLY A 213 1.10 17.78 -12.97
C GLY A 213 -0.17 18.17 -12.21
N PHE A 214 -0.11 18.16 -10.87
CA PHE A 214 -1.24 18.41 -9.98
C PHE A 214 -1.15 19.81 -9.36
N ASP A 215 -2.30 20.50 -9.27
CA ASP A 215 -2.37 21.80 -8.59
C ASP A 215 -2.33 21.61 -7.07
N ALA A 216 -1.23 22.03 -6.44
CA ALA A 216 -1.07 21.94 -5.00
C ALA A 216 -2.18 22.64 -4.20
N SER A 217 -2.80 23.69 -4.77
CA SER A 217 -3.92 24.39 -4.11
C SER A 217 -5.22 23.59 -4.05
N ALA A 218 -5.34 22.57 -4.91
CA ALA A 218 -6.47 21.65 -4.94
C ALA A 218 -6.25 20.36 -4.13
N PHE A 219 -5.10 20.26 -3.43
CA PHE A 219 -4.79 19.06 -2.66
C PHE A 219 -5.65 18.98 -1.40
N GLU A 220 -6.49 17.97 -1.36
CA GLU A 220 -7.29 17.59 -0.19
C GLU A 220 -7.25 16.06 -0.05
N ILE A 221 -7.03 15.58 1.17
CA ILE A 221 -7.05 14.14 1.44
C ILE A 221 -8.51 13.68 1.50
N ASP A 222 -8.92 12.86 0.53
CA ASP A 222 -10.27 12.29 0.49
C ASP A 222 -10.23 10.79 0.88
N LEU A 223 -10.72 10.50 2.07
CA LEU A 223 -10.84 9.14 2.60
C LEU A 223 -12.12 8.42 2.17
N THR A 224 -12.97 9.05 1.36
CA THR A 224 -14.24 8.46 0.93
C THR A 224 -14.03 7.13 0.20
N GLY A 225 -13.08 7.08 -0.74
CA GLY A 225 -12.74 5.86 -1.46
C GLY A 225 -12.25 4.74 -0.54
N VAL A 226 -11.46 5.08 0.49
CA VAL A 226 -11.01 4.11 1.49
C VAL A 226 -12.19 3.59 2.31
N LYS A 227 -13.05 4.48 2.82
CA LYS A 227 -14.24 4.10 3.60
C LYS A 227 -15.19 3.23 2.76
N ASP A 228 -15.49 3.65 1.53
CA ASP A 228 -16.35 2.91 0.61
C ASP A 228 -15.77 1.51 0.29
N SER A 229 -14.45 1.38 0.07
CA SER A 229 -13.81 0.09 -0.27
C SER A 229 -13.90 -0.97 0.84
N ILE A 230 -14.04 -0.54 2.09
CA ILE A 230 -14.21 -1.43 3.25
C ILE A 230 -15.64 -1.45 3.77
N GLY A 231 -16.59 -0.82 3.07
CA GLY A 231 -18.00 -0.80 3.39
C GLY A 231 -18.31 -0.07 4.69
N LEU A 232 -17.64 1.05 4.96
CA LEU A 232 -17.89 1.90 6.12
C LEU A 232 -18.78 3.07 5.75
N ASP A 233 -19.56 3.52 6.75
CA ASP A 233 -20.28 4.77 6.64
C ASP A 233 -19.29 5.95 6.54
N ARG A 234 -19.60 6.91 5.68
CA ARG A 234 -18.74 8.09 5.44
C ARG A 234 -18.56 8.97 6.67
N SER A 235 -19.47 8.90 7.64
CA SER A 235 -19.38 9.59 8.93
C SER A 235 -18.45 8.89 9.94
N THR A 236 -17.89 7.74 9.61
CA THR A 236 -16.94 7.02 10.49
C THR A 236 -15.67 7.83 10.67
N ASP A 237 -15.41 8.33 11.87
CA ASP A 237 -14.25 9.19 12.14
C ASP A 237 -13.00 8.41 12.55
N ARG A 238 -13.19 7.20 13.10
CA ARG A 238 -12.09 6.35 13.57
C ARG A 238 -12.32 4.91 13.15
N PHE A 239 -11.25 4.27 12.66
CA PHE A 239 -11.26 2.87 12.29
C PHE A 239 -9.88 2.27 12.51
N THR A 240 -9.78 1.33 13.45
CA THR A 240 -8.50 0.73 13.82
C THR A 240 -8.14 -0.45 12.92
N TYR A 241 -6.86 -0.80 12.94
CA TYR A 241 -6.40 -1.98 12.21
C TYR A 241 -7.04 -3.27 12.76
N ARG A 242 -7.34 -3.32 14.05
CA ARG A 242 -8.09 -4.42 14.69
C ARG A 242 -9.49 -4.54 14.12
N ASP A 243 -10.21 -3.43 13.97
CA ASP A 243 -11.55 -3.41 13.37
C ASP A 243 -11.51 -3.97 11.94
N LEU A 244 -10.45 -3.62 11.17
CA LEU A 244 -10.23 -4.16 9.83
C LEU A 244 -10.01 -5.68 9.86
N GLN A 245 -9.21 -6.20 10.79
CA GLN A 245 -8.97 -7.63 10.92
C GLN A 245 -10.25 -8.38 11.34
N GLU A 246 -11.02 -7.84 12.27
CA GLU A 246 -12.31 -8.42 12.67
C GLU A 246 -13.30 -8.49 11.49
N ARG A 247 -13.36 -7.44 10.66
CA ARG A 247 -14.16 -7.45 9.44
C ARG A 247 -13.69 -8.52 8.45
N ARG A 248 -12.37 -8.64 8.22
CA ARG A 248 -11.79 -9.68 7.34
C ARG A 248 -12.14 -11.09 7.81
N GLU A 249 -12.03 -11.38 9.11
CA GLU A 249 -12.39 -12.67 9.68
C GLU A 249 -13.91 -12.93 9.57
N LEU A 250 -14.74 -11.93 9.76
CA LEU A 250 -16.17 -12.04 9.57
C LEU A 250 -16.51 -12.44 8.11
N ILE A 251 -15.92 -11.76 7.14
CA ILE A 251 -16.08 -12.07 5.72
C ILE A 251 -15.61 -13.49 5.44
N LYS A 252 -14.40 -13.85 5.84
CA LYS A 252 -13.80 -15.17 5.66
C LYS A 252 -14.70 -16.28 6.22
N THR A 253 -15.19 -16.13 7.47
CA THR A 253 -16.09 -17.10 8.11
C THR A 253 -17.38 -17.30 7.32
N ARG A 254 -17.89 -16.27 6.67
CA ARG A 254 -19.11 -16.36 5.82
C ARG A 254 -18.85 -17.19 4.56
N PHE A 255 -17.66 -17.02 3.93
CA PHE A 255 -17.28 -17.82 2.76
C PHE A 255 -17.03 -19.29 3.15
N GLU A 256 -16.31 -19.56 4.25
CA GLU A 256 -16.02 -20.93 4.72
C GLU A 256 -17.27 -21.72 5.06
N LYS A 257 -18.30 -21.10 5.69
CA LYS A 257 -19.58 -21.75 6.00
C LYS A 257 -20.34 -22.21 4.74
N ARG A 258 -20.02 -21.67 3.57
CA ARG A 258 -20.61 -22.09 2.28
C ARG A 258 -19.74 -23.05 1.48
N GLY A 259 -18.61 -23.54 2.04
CA GLY A 259 -17.74 -24.54 1.37
C GLY A 259 -16.92 -23.98 0.21
N VAL A 260 -16.71 -22.69 0.16
CA VAL A 260 -15.78 -22.01 -0.76
C VAL A 260 -14.44 -21.90 -0.06
N ASN A 261 -13.52 -22.80 -0.41
CA ASN A 261 -12.11 -22.78 0.08
C ASN A 261 -11.25 -21.96 -0.88
#